data_33a8fe617a96d389b29eca22d53cc11f
#
_entry.id   33a8fe617a96d389b29eca22d53cc11f
#
_cell.length_a   1.000
_cell.length_b   1.000
_cell.length_c   1.000
_cell.angle_alpha   90.00
_cell.angle_beta   90.00
_cell.angle_gamma   90.00
#
_symmetry.space_group_name_H-M   'P 1'
#
loop_
_entity.id
_entity.type
_entity.pdbx_description
1 polymer ?
#
loop_
_entity_poly.entity_id
_entity_poly.type
_entity_poly.pdbx_seq_one_letter_code
_entity_poly.pdbx_strand_id
1 'polypeptide(L)'
;WGETYGSSETVAAIASISQLAVGENPQNLSQIWHKIHRATFQSHMYTGVAVMAASAIDTALHDIVGKTTDRSVAEVMGGRLHDSIAVYATGLYYVDNYALSPHIKEAAGYVEQGFTGMKMKIGALSLKEDAERVRATRKEIGSDIRLMFDANESYDPSSALTFANMVADQDITWFEEPCASRDFVANNMVQEKSPIPISGGESLSTRWEFAPRLAERTFDIIQPDICGVGGPSEMHRVGLMAQAFGIKFNPHFWGTGISFAAALHSLALQPI
;
A
#
# COMPACT_ATOMS: atom_id res chain seq x y z
N TRP A 1 19.51 8.07 2.75
CA TRP A 1 19.14 6.67 2.53
C TRP A 1 17.89 6.59 1.68
N GLY A 2 17.81 5.54 0.84
CA GLY A 2 16.61 5.18 0.09
C GLY A 2 16.45 3.68 0.08
N GLU A 3 15.23 3.22 -0.07
CA GLU A 3 14.89 1.80 -0.03
C GLU A 3 13.83 1.48 -1.09
N THR A 4 13.94 0.30 -1.62
CA THR A 4 12.87 -0.40 -2.34
C THR A 4 13.07 -1.90 -2.18
N TYR A 5 12.08 -2.68 -2.55
CA TYR A 5 12.19 -4.13 -2.60
C TYR A 5 12.43 -4.60 -4.04
N GLY A 6 12.80 -5.83 -4.18
CA GLY A 6 13.04 -6.44 -5.48
C GLY A 6 14.20 -7.41 -5.51
N SER A 7 14.66 -7.68 -6.70
CA SER A 7 15.66 -8.68 -7.04
C SER A 7 16.99 -8.02 -7.46
N SER A 8 17.91 -8.84 -7.97
CA SER A 8 19.15 -8.39 -8.62
C SER A 8 18.89 -7.39 -9.76
N GLU A 9 17.77 -7.54 -10.47
CA GLU A 9 17.36 -6.66 -11.55
C GLU A 9 17.03 -5.25 -11.02
N THR A 10 16.42 -5.15 -9.85
CA THR A 10 16.16 -3.86 -9.19
C THR A 10 17.48 -3.19 -8.80
N VAL A 11 18.45 -3.92 -8.29
CA VAL A 11 19.81 -3.39 -7.99
C VAL A 11 20.47 -2.84 -9.24
N ALA A 12 20.42 -3.58 -10.35
CA ALA A 12 20.96 -3.14 -11.63
C ALA A 12 20.24 -1.88 -12.16
N ALA A 13 18.90 -1.82 -12.01
CA ALA A 13 18.12 -0.65 -12.38
C ALA A 13 18.48 0.57 -11.53
N ILE A 14 18.66 0.42 -10.21
CA ILE A 14 19.12 1.50 -9.33
C ILE A 14 20.48 2.02 -9.80
N ALA A 15 21.44 1.12 -10.07
CA ALA A 15 22.78 1.49 -10.52
C ALA A 15 22.75 2.30 -11.83
N SER A 16 21.88 1.92 -12.76
CA SER A 16 21.71 2.62 -14.04
C SER A 16 20.98 3.97 -13.88
N ILE A 17 19.82 3.95 -13.22
CA ILE A 17 18.93 5.12 -13.13
C ILE A 17 19.52 6.20 -12.22
N SER A 18 20.26 5.84 -11.17
CA SER A 18 20.92 6.79 -10.27
C SER A 18 21.88 7.72 -10.98
N GLN A 19 22.48 7.29 -12.10
CA GLN A 19 23.36 8.15 -12.89
C GLN A 19 22.65 9.41 -13.41
N LEU A 20 21.33 9.38 -13.52
CA LEU A 20 20.54 10.56 -13.90
C LEU A 20 20.47 11.62 -12.80
N ALA A 21 20.70 11.23 -11.55
CA ALA A 21 20.70 12.13 -10.40
C ALA A 21 22.13 12.58 -9.98
N VAL A 22 23.16 11.85 -10.41
CA VAL A 22 24.56 12.20 -10.07
C VAL A 22 24.93 13.56 -10.64
N GLY A 23 25.44 14.44 -9.76
CA GLY A 23 25.84 15.81 -10.12
C GLY A 23 24.71 16.82 -10.15
N GLU A 24 23.45 16.39 -9.98
CA GLU A 24 22.31 17.30 -9.88
C GLU A 24 22.22 17.91 -8.46
N ASN A 25 21.62 19.10 -8.36
CA ASN A 25 21.29 19.68 -7.06
C ASN A 25 20.11 18.90 -6.43
N PRO A 26 20.30 18.21 -5.29
CA PRO A 26 19.25 17.41 -4.69
C PRO A 26 18.00 18.19 -4.28
N GLN A 27 18.08 19.51 -4.11
CA GLN A 27 16.91 20.35 -3.83
C GLN A 27 15.95 20.46 -5.03
N ASN A 28 16.40 20.13 -6.23
CA ASN A 28 15.57 20.13 -7.45
C ASN A 28 14.81 18.79 -7.62
N LEU A 29 14.19 18.31 -6.55
CA LEU A 29 13.49 17.02 -6.50
C LEU A 29 12.57 16.77 -7.70
N SER A 30 11.70 17.72 -8.01
CA SER A 30 10.76 17.59 -9.13
C SER A 30 11.46 17.50 -10.49
N GLN A 31 12.56 18.23 -10.69
CA GLN A 31 13.34 18.19 -11.93
C GLN A 31 14.03 16.83 -12.10
N ILE A 32 14.66 16.33 -11.02
CA ILE A 32 15.34 15.03 -11.04
C ILE A 32 14.34 13.92 -11.27
N TRP A 33 13.21 13.95 -10.54
CA TRP A 33 12.14 12.98 -10.72
C TRP A 33 11.62 12.97 -12.17
N HIS A 34 11.37 14.14 -12.76
CA HIS A 34 10.93 14.26 -14.15
C HIS A 34 11.97 13.73 -15.15
N LYS A 35 13.27 13.99 -14.89
CA LYS A 35 14.38 13.47 -15.72
C LYS A 35 14.40 11.93 -15.69
N ILE A 36 14.26 11.34 -14.50
CA ILE A 36 14.19 9.88 -14.32
C ILE A 36 12.96 9.32 -15.04
N HIS A 37 11.78 9.87 -14.78
CA HIS A 37 10.54 9.41 -15.40
C HIS A 37 10.59 9.49 -16.93
N ARG A 38 11.11 10.59 -17.48
CA ARG A 38 11.23 10.74 -18.94
C ARG A 38 12.17 9.70 -19.55
N ALA A 39 13.28 9.40 -18.91
CA ALA A 39 14.23 8.40 -19.37
C ALA A 39 13.64 6.98 -19.32
N THR A 40 12.95 6.65 -18.24
CA THR A 40 12.29 5.34 -18.09
C THR A 40 11.12 5.20 -19.07
N PHE A 41 10.33 6.25 -19.29
CA PHE A 41 9.26 6.28 -20.28
C PHE A 41 9.76 6.05 -21.71
N GLN A 42 10.83 6.77 -22.11
CA GLN A 42 11.44 6.61 -23.44
C GLN A 42 12.01 5.22 -23.67
N SER A 43 12.40 4.54 -22.60
CA SER A 43 12.92 3.16 -22.64
C SER A 43 11.81 2.11 -22.44
N HIS A 44 10.54 2.50 -22.45
CA HIS A 44 9.38 1.63 -22.16
C HIS A 44 9.43 0.92 -20.79
N MET A 45 10.13 1.52 -19.80
CA MET A 45 10.30 1.00 -18.44
C MET A 45 9.56 1.90 -17.43
N TYR A 46 8.29 2.18 -17.67
CA TYR A 46 7.49 3.12 -16.86
C TYR A 46 6.68 2.44 -15.74
N THR A 47 6.90 1.16 -15.50
CA THR A 47 6.31 0.37 -14.39
C THR A 47 7.33 -0.62 -13.83
N GLY A 48 6.99 -1.29 -12.73
CA GLY A 48 7.78 -2.38 -12.16
C GLY A 48 9.18 -1.94 -11.71
N VAL A 49 10.18 -2.73 -12.06
CA VAL A 49 11.57 -2.61 -11.57
C VAL A 49 12.16 -1.21 -11.71
N ALA A 50 11.90 -0.53 -12.82
CA ALA A 50 12.43 0.82 -13.05
C ALA A 50 11.78 1.86 -12.12
N VAL A 51 10.48 1.73 -11.83
CA VAL A 51 9.79 2.61 -10.89
C VAL A 51 10.17 2.28 -9.44
N MET A 52 10.39 1.01 -9.12
CA MET A 52 10.97 0.62 -7.83
C MET A 52 12.34 1.27 -7.61
N ALA A 53 13.22 1.24 -8.63
CA ALA A 53 14.49 1.93 -8.57
C ALA A 53 14.34 3.45 -8.42
N ALA A 54 13.40 4.06 -9.14
CA ALA A 54 13.07 5.48 -8.99
C ALA A 54 12.56 5.80 -7.59
N SER A 55 11.77 4.91 -6.97
CA SER A 55 11.28 5.06 -5.59
C SER A 55 12.42 5.15 -4.58
N ALA A 56 13.41 4.26 -4.68
CA ALA A 56 14.59 4.28 -3.82
C ALA A 56 15.41 5.57 -3.98
N ILE A 57 15.59 6.02 -5.22
CA ILE A 57 16.33 7.23 -5.52
C ILE A 57 15.59 8.48 -5.01
N ASP A 58 14.29 8.57 -5.25
CA ASP A 58 13.47 9.69 -4.79
C ASP A 58 13.44 9.77 -3.25
N THR A 59 13.33 8.63 -2.56
CA THR A 59 13.44 8.55 -1.10
C THR A 59 14.80 9.03 -0.61
N ALA A 60 15.89 8.60 -1.26
CA ALA A 60 17.24 9.02 -0.90
C ALA A 60 17.46 10.55 -1.11
N LEU A 61 16.90 11.11 -2.18
CA LEU A 61 16.96 12.54 -2.45
C LEU A 61 16.22 13.35 -1.38
N HIS A 62 15.04 12.93 -0.95
CA HIS A 62 14.31 13.56 0.13
C HIS A 62 15.07 13.47 1.46
N ASP A 63 15.71 12.34 1.76
CA ASP A 63 16.58 12.18 2.93
C ASP A 63 17.78 13.16 2.90
N ILE A 64 18.43 13.31 1.74
CA ILE A 64 19.53 14.28 1.56
C ILE A 64 19.04 15.71 1.80
N VAL A 65 17.92 16.10 1.20
CA VAL A 65 17.37 17.45 1.35
C VAL A 65 16.98 17.70 2.81
N GLY A 66 16.31 16.76 3.46
CA GLY A 66 15.96 16.87 4.88
C GLY A 66 17.19 17.10 5.75
N LYS A 67 18.22 16.27 5.60
CA LYS A 67 19.47 16.38 6.36
C LYS A 67 20.24 17.65 6.09
N THR A 68 20.30 18.11 4.86
CA THR A 68 21.05 19.33 4.49
C THR A 68 20.34 20.62 4.90
N THR A 69 19.03 20.57 5.10
CA THR A 69 18.20 21.71 5.51
C THR A 69 17.76 21.65 6.98
N ASP A 70 18.15 20.60 7.69
CA ASP A 70 17.72 20.31 9.07
C ASP A 70 16.17 20.31 9.22
N ARG A 71 15.49 19.63 8.27
CA ARG A 71 14.03 19.51 8.22
C ARG A 71 13.61 18.08 8.04
N SER A 72 12.45 17.74 8.59
CA SER A 72 11.81 16.46 8.27
C SER A 72 11.37 16.42 6.80
N VAL A 73 11.24 15.22 6.23
CA VAL A 73 10.75 15.06 4.84
C VAL A 73 9.37 15.68 4.65
N ALA A 74 8.48 15.56 5.64
CA ALA A 74 7.17 16.21 5.59
C ALA A 74 7.28 17.75 5.49
N GLU A 75 8.23 18.36 6.21
CA GLU A 75 8.48 19.82 6.11
C GLU A 75 9.09 20.21 4.78
N VAL A 76 9.98 19.39 4.23
CA VAL A 76 10.55 19.59 2.88
C VAL A 76 9.45 19.58 1.82
N MET A 77 8.43 18.75 2.00
CA MET A 77 7.33 18.58 1.07
C MET A 77 6.15 19.54 1.27
N GLY A 78 6.24 20.48 2.21
CA GLY A 78 5.22 21.53 2.39
C GLY A 78 4.66 21.66 3.81
N GLY A 79 5.01 20.76 4.71
CA GLY A 79 4.55 20.74 6.10
C GLY A 79 3.50 19.68 6.39
N ARG A 80 3.46 19.23 7.63
CA ARG A 80 2.55 18.17 8.05
C ARG A 80 1.16 18.71 8.41
N LEU A 81 0.14 17.93 8.10
CA LEU A 81 -1.23 18.15 8.55
C LEU A 81 -1.52 17.36 9.84
N HIS A 82 -0.77 16.28 10.09
CA HIS A 82 -0.97 15.38 11.23
C HIS A 82 0.31 15.21 12.01
N ASP A 83 0.23 15.30 13.34
CA ASP A 83 1.34 15.05 14.26
C ASP A 83 1.49 13.55 14.60
N SER A 84 0.44 12.77 14.40
CA SER A 84 0.43 11.33 14.63
C SER A 84 -0.39 10.62 13.53
N ILE A 85 0.04 9.44 13.17
CA ILE A 85 -0.63 8.59 12.17
C ILE A 85 -1.07 7.30 12.87
N ALA A 86 -2.36 6.97 12.74
CA ALA A 86 -2.88 5.71 13.21
C ALA A 86 -2.39 4.56 12.31
N VAL A 87 -1.90 3.49 12.92
CA VAL A 87 -1.45 2.30 12.22
C VAL A 87 -2.23 1.07 12.68
N TYR A 88 -2.24 0.03 11.86
CA TYR A 88 -2.80 -1.28 12.20
C TYR A 88 -1.73 -2.36 12.08
N ALA A 89 -1.92 -3.47 12.81
CA ALA A 89 -1.03 -4.61 12.69
C ALA A 89 -1.35 -5.40 11.41
N THR A 90 -0.33 -5.75 10.63
CA THR A 90 -0.44 -6.74 9.57
C THR A 90 0.24 -8.03 10.01
N GLY A 91 -0.51 -9.11 10.05
CA GLY A 91 -0.07 -10.43 10.47
C GLY A 91 -1.12 -11.47 10.19
N LEU A 92 -1.33 -12.38 11.14
CA LEU A 92 -2.37 -13.40 11.02
C LEU A 92 -2.23 -14.20 9.72
N TYR A 93 -0.98 -14.51 9.37
CA TYR A 93 -0.65 -15.37 8.24
C TYR A 93 -1.08 -16.81 8.50
N TYR A 94 -1.06 -17.62 7.47
CA TYR A 94 -1.25 -19.05 7.62
C TYR A 94 -0.05 -19.66 8.35
N VAL A 95 -0.33 -20.48 9.33
CA VAL A 95 0.67 -21.26 10.07
C VAL A 95 0.64 -22.72 9.63
N ASP A 96 1.63 -23.49 10.02
CA ASP A 96 1.70 -24.92 9.73
C ASP A 96 0.40 -25.63 10.14
N ASN A 97 -0.08 -26.51 9.25
CA ASN A 97 -1.35 -27.23 9.39
C ASN A 97 -2.58 -26.33 9.54
N TYR A 98 -2.49 -25.04 9.18
CA TYR A 98 -3.62 -24.07 9.23
C TYR A 98 -4.33 -24.01 10.61
N ALA A 99 -3.59 -24.27 11.68
CA ALA A 99 -4.14 -24.32 13.03
C ALA A 99 -4.73 -22.95 13.43
N LEU A 100 -5.96 -22.98 13.95
CA LEU A 100 -6.67 -21.76 14.36
C LEU A 100 -6.12 -21.18 15.67
N SER A 101 -5.68 -22.02 16.61
CA SER A 101 -5.24 -21.57 17.94
C SER A 101 -4.05 -20.60 17.92
N PRO A 102 -2.95 -20.83 17.18
CA PRO A 102 -1.87 -19.85 17.06
C PRO A 102 -2.34 -18.52 16.44
N HIS A 103 -3.19 -18.59 15.43
CA HIS A 103 -3.77 -17.43 14.77
C HIS A 103 -4.59 -16.55 15.74
N ILE A 104 -5.45 -17.16 16.56
CA ILE A 104 -6.24 -16.44 17.56
C ILE A 104 -5.35 -15.85 18.66
N LYS A 105 -4.32 -16.58 19.09
CA LYS A 105 -3.36 -16.06 20.08
C LYS A 105 -2.58 -14.84 19.55
N GLU A 106 -2.22 -14.84 18.27
CA GLU A 106 -1.59 -13.69 17.62
C GLU A 106 -2.52 -12.49 17.61
N ALA A 107 -3.80 -12.68 17.24
CA ALA A 107 -4.81 -11.64 17.24
C ALA A 107 -5.00 -11.00 18.63
N ALA A 108 -5.13 -11.82 19.68
CA ALA A 108 -5.19 -11.36 21.06
C ALA A 108 -3.94 -10.56 21.45
N GLY A 109 -2.75 -11.02 21.04
CA GLY A 109 -1.49 -10.33 21.31
C GLY A 109 -1.42 -8.93 20.68
N TYR A 110 -2.02 -8.69 19.51
CA TYR A 110 -2.11 -7.34 18.93
C TYR A 110 -3.04 -6.43 19.73
N VAL A 111 -4.15 -6.95 20.22
CA VAL A 111 -5.04 -6.19 21.13
C VAL A 111 -4.33 -5.80 22.41
N GLU A 112 -3.60 -6.73 23.03
CA GLU A 112 -2.80 -6.49 24.25
C GLU A 112 -1.70 -5.43 24.04
N GLN A 113 -1.13 -5.35 22.83
CA GLN A 113 -0.16 -4.32 22.43
C GLN A 113 -0.81 -2.95 22.15
N GLY A 114 -2.13 -2.85 22.18
CA GLY A 114 -2.86 -1.60 21.98
C GLY A 114 -3.19 -1.26 20.54
N PHE A 115 -3.05 -2.19 19.59
CA PHE A 115 -3.51 -1.96 18.22
C PHE A 115 -5.05 -1.88 18.17
N THR A 116 -5.56 -0.88 17.48
CA THR A 116 -7.00 -0.66 17.25
C THR A 116 -7.50 -1.20 15.92
N GLY A 117 -6.64 -1.89 15.19
CA GLY A 117 -6.97 -2.55 13.93
C GLY A 117 -5.92 -3.58 13.57
N MET A 118 -6.33 -4.58 12.82
CA MET A 118 -5.44 -5.61 12.30
C MET A 118 -5.92 -6.16 10.96
N LYS A 119 -4.97 -6.61 10.14
CA LYS A 119 -5.20 -7.21 8.82
C LYS A 119 -4.72 -8.66 8.81
N MET A 120 -5.57 -9.58 8.37
CA MET A 120 -5.27 -11.00 8.25
C MET A 120 -5.19 -11.44 6.79
N LYS A 121 -4.49 -12.52 6.51
CA LYS A 121 -4.44 -13.13 5.18
C LYS A 121 -5.57 -14.15 4.99
N ILE A 122 -6.14 -14.15 3.78
CA ILE A 122 -7.15 -15.10 3.32
C ILE A 122 -6.79 -15.59 1.91
N GLY A 123 -7.48 -16.60 1.39
CA GLY A 123 -7.34 -17.05 0.00
C GLY A 123 -6.52 -18.32 -0.20
N ALA A 124 -5.88 -18.86 0.85
CA ALA A 124 -5.12 -20.11 0.75
C ALA A 124 -5.94 -21.36 1.15
N LEU A 125 -7.12 -21.18 1.75
CA LEU A 125 -8.03 -22.24 2.15
C LEU A 125 -9.32 -22.19 1.34
N SER A 126 -10.27 -23.09 1.61
CA SER A 126 -11.61 -22.96 1.05
C SER A 126 -12.29 -21.71 1.62
N LEU A 127 -13.26 -21.16 0.86
CA LEU A 127 -14.03 -19.98 1.30
C LEU A 127 -14.67 -20.19 2.69
N LYS A 128 -15.10 -21.42 2.97
CA LYS A 128 -15.72 -21.77 4.26
C LYS A 128 -14.70 -21.73 5.41
N GLU A 129 -13.53 -22.32 5.22
CA GLU A 129 -12.49 -22.35 6.24
C GLU A 129 -11.94 -20.95 6.52
N ASP A 130 -11.71 -20.13 5.47
CA ASP A 130 -11.29 -18.74 5.68
C ASP A 130 -12.40 -17.91 6.35
N ALA A 131 -13.67 -18.13 6.03
CA ALA A 131 -14.77 -17.48 6.72
C ALA A 131 -14.87 -17.89 8.21
N GLU A 132 -14.55 -19.14 8.54
CA GLU A 132 -14.45 -19.60 9.93
C GLU A 132 -13.30 -18.91 10.67
N ARG A 133 -12.13 -18.70 10.00
CA ARG A 133 -11.00 -17.94 10.57
C ARG A 133 -11.39 -16.49 10.83
N VAL A 134 -12.07 -15.82 9.90
CA VAL A 134 -12.55 -14.44 10.07
C VAL A 134 -13.48 -14.33 11.28
N ARG A 135 -14.48 -15.22 11.38
CA ARG A 135 -15.42 -15.22 12.51
C ARG A 135 -14.73 -15.49 13.86
N ALA A 136 -13.78 -16.42 13.86
CA ALA A 136 -13.03 -16.72 15.07
C ALA A 136 -12.15 -15.53 15.50
N THR A 137 -11.51 -14.84 14.55
CA THR A 137 -10.75 -13.63 14.83
C THR A 137 -11.65 -12.53 15.38
N ARG A 138 -12.78 -12.24 14.72
CA ARG A 138 -13.75 -11.23 15.18
C ARG A 138 -14.26 -11.53 16.59
N LYS A 139 -14.56 -12.79 16.87
CA LYS A 139 -14.99 -13.21 18.20
C LYS A 139 -13.93 -12.94 19.28
N GLU A 140 -12.66 -13.15 18.96
CA GLU A 140 -11.53 -12.93 19.88
C GLU A 140 -11.28 -11.46 20.15
N ILE A 141 -11.21 -10.65 19.09
CA ILE A 141 -10.81 -9.25 19.22
C ILE A 141 -11.96 -8.31 19.64
N GLY A 142 -13.21 -8.77 19.60
CA GLY A 142 -14.38 -7.96 19.91
C GLY A 142 -14.78 -7.01 18.79
N SER A 143 -15.83 -6.20 19.01
CA SER A 143 -16.41 -5.28 18.02
C SER A 143 -15.60 -3.99 17.83
N ASP A 144 -14.81 -3.59 18.83
CA ASP A 144 -14.15 -2.27 18.85
C ASP A 144 -12.86 -2.22 18.02
N ILE A 145 -12.33 -3.38 17.66
CA ILE A 145 -11.10 -3.52 16.86
C ILE A 145 -11.45 -3.62 15.37
N ARG A 146 -10.90 -2.75 14.55
CA ARG A 146 -11.06 -2.83 13.09
C ARG A 146 -10.41 -4.10 12.56
N LEU A 147 -11.16 -4.87 11.78
CA LEU A 147 -10.67 -6.09 11.14
C LEU A 147 -10.68 -5.90 9.63
N MET A 148 -9.56 -6.18 9.01
CA MET A 148 -9.35 -6.17 7.57
C MET A 148 -8.83 -7.54 7.13
N PHE A 149 -9.03 -7.87 5.88
CA PHE A 149 -8.38 -9.04 5.30
C PHE A 149 -7.88 -8.78 3.88
N ASP A 150 -6.87 -9.55 3.50
CA ASP A 150 -6.14 -9.42 2.25
C ASP A 150 -6.03 -10.79 1.57
N ALA A 151 -6.53 -10.86 0.35
CA ALA A 151 -6.51 -12.08 -0.46
C ALA A 151 -5.28 -12.17 -1.37
N ASN A 152 -4.49 -11.13 -1.52
CA ASN A 152 -3.35 -11.09 -2.44
C ASN A 152 -3.68 -11.73 -3.80
N GLU A 153 -4.75 -11.24 -4.43
CA GLU A 153 -5.18 -11.63 -5.78
C GLU A 153 -5.71 -13.08 -5.92
N SER A 154 -6.07 -13.76 -4.83
CA SER A 154 -6.33 -15.20 -4.85
C SER A 154 -7.66 -15.61 -5.46
N TYR A 155 -8.61 -14.68 -5.65
CA TYR A 155 -9.97 -15.04 -6.08
C TYR A 155 -10.30 -14.59 -7.50
N ASP A 156 -11.23 -15.28 -8.12
CA ASP A 156 -12.04 -14.76 -9.22
C ASP A 156 -13.23 -13.94 -8.66
N PRO A 157 -13.89 -13.11 -9.49
CA PRO A 157 -14.97 -12.23 -9.00
C PRO A 157 -16.13 -12.97 -8.31
N SER A 158 -16.47 -14.18 -8.77
CA SER A 158 -17.57 -14.96 -8.17
C SER A 158 -17.20 -15.45 -6.79
N SER A 159 -15.99 -15.98 -6.63
CA SER A 159 -15.45 -16.44 -5.35
C SER A 159 -15.28 -15.29 -4.37
N ALA A 160 -14.76 -14.14 -4.82
CA ALA A 160 -14.61 -12.93 -4.02
C ALA A 160 -15.96 -12.44 -3.47
N LEU A 161 -16.99 -12.33 -4.33
CA LEU A 161 -18.33 -11.91 -3.92
C LEU A 161 -19.01 -12.93 -3.00
N THR A 162 -18.84 -14.23 -3.28
CA THR A 162 -19.34 -15.28 -2.40
C THR A 162 -18.73 -15.17 -1.01
N PHE A 163 -17.40 -15.03 -0.93
CA PHE A 163 -16.70 -14.86 0.35
C PHE A 163 -17.14 -13.60 1.10
N ALA A 164 -17.17 -12.45 0.41
CA ALA A 164 -17.61 -11.20 1.01
C ALA A 164 -19.01 -11.31 1.64
N ASN A 165 -19.94 -11.96 0.95
CA ASN A 165 -21.29 -12.20 1.49
C ASN A 165 -21.29 -13.17 2.68
N MET A 166 -20.39 -14.18 2.71
CA MET A 166 -20.32 -15.13 3.83
C MET A 166 -19.87 -14.46 5.14
N VAL A 167 -19.17 -13.33 5.08
CA VAL A 167 -18.61 -12.63 6.24
C VAL A 167 -19.10 -11.18 6.37
N ALA A 168 -20.16 -10.81 5.65
CA ALA A 168 -20.72 -9.46 5.64
C ALA A 168 -21.20 -8.97 7.02
N ASP A 169 -21.56 -9.92 7.89
CA ASP A 169 -22.01 -9.69 9.28
C ASP A 169 -20.84 -9.48 10.27
N GLN A 170 -19.58 -9.53 9.82
CA GLN A 170 -18.41 -9.47 10.67
C GLN A 170 -17.80 -8.06 10.79
N ASP A 171 -18.47 -7.01 10.36
CA ASP A 171 -18.01 -5.61 10.41
C ASP A 171 -16.57 -5.44 9.90
N ILE A 172 -16.36 -5.84 8.64
CA ILE A 172 -15.05 -5.80 7.99
C ILE A 172 -14.79 -4.41 7.43
N THR A 173 -13.65 -3.83 7.78
CA THR A 173 -13.27 -2.47 7.37
C THR A 173 -12.95 -2.39 5.87
N TRP A 174 -12.23 -3.38 5.32
CA TRP A 174 -12.03 -3.57 3.87
C TRP A 174 -11.58 -4.97 3.51
N PHE A 175 -11.79 -5.30 2.24
CA PHE A 175 -11.30 -6.48 1.55
C PHE A 175 -10.23 -6.05 0.54
N GLU A 176 -8.98 -6.41 0.81
CA GLU A 176 -7.81 -6.03 0.03
C GLU A 176 -7.52 -7.06 -1.06
N GLU A 177 -7.24 -6.55 -2.27
CA GLU A 177 -6.86 -7.30 -3.47
C GLU A 177 -7.64 -8.61 -3.67
N PRO A 178 -8.99 -8.55 -3.81
CA PRO A 178 -9.79 -9.76 -4.03
C PRO A 178 -9.41 -10.51 -5.31
N CYS A 179 -9.16 -9.78 -6.40
CA CYS A 179 -8.83 -10.31 -7.73
C CYS A 179 -7.48 -9.82 -8.20
N ALA A 180 -6.95 -10.42 -9.25
CA ALA A 180 -5.70 -10.00 -9.87
C ALA A 180 -5.66 -8.48 -10.09
N SER A 181 -4.63 -7.81 -9.58
CA SER A 181 -4.53 -6.34 -9.51
C SER A 181 -4.59 -5.67 -10.87
N ARG A 182 -4.25 -6.39 -11.94
CA ARG A 182 -4.31 -5.90 -13.32
C ARG A 182 -5.60 -6.25 -14.07
N ASP A 183 -6.47 -7.06 -13.47
CA ASP A 183 -7.82 -7.29 -13.98
C ASP A 183 -8.80 -6.27 -13.40
N PHE A 184 -8.79 -5.08 -14.00
CA PHE A 184 -9.62 -3.98 -13.55
C PHE A 184 -11.11 -4.21 -13.76
N VAL A 185 -11.48 -5.02 -14.74
CA VAL A 185 -12.89 -5.39 -14.97
C VAL A 185 -13.38 -6.27 -13.82
N ALA A 186 -12.58 -7.24 -13.41
CA ALA A 186 -12.88 -8.08 -12.25
C ALA A 186 -12.99 -7.26 -10.96
N ASN A 187 -12.02 -6.38 -10.70
CA ASN A 187 -12.01 -5.55 -9.50
C ASN A 187 -13.19 -4.57 -9.48
N ASN A 188 -13.53 -3.93 -10.60
CA ASN A 188 -14.71 -3.06 -10.69
C ASN A 188 -16.00 -3.84 -10.40
N MET A 189 -16.15 -5.05 -10.98
CA MET A 189 -17.32 -5.90 -10.73
C MET A 189 -17.46 -6.26 -9.24
N VAL A 190 -16.36 -6.56 -8.58
CA VAL A 190 -16.37 -6.88 -7.13
C VAL A 190 -16.68 -5.62 -6.33
N GLN A 191 -16.05 -4.49 -6.61
CA GLN A 191 -16.28 -3.23 -5.90
C GLN A 191 -17.75 -2.78 -5.96
N GLU A 192 -18.38 -2.87 -7.14
CA GLU A 192 -19.79 -2.48 -7.32
C GLU A 192 -20.79 -3.35 -6.53
N LYS A 193 -20.45 -4.61 -6.24
CA LYS A 193 -21.41 -5.60 -5.70
C LYS A 193 -21.05 -6.08 -4.30
N SER A 194 -19.86 -5.81 -3.82
CA SER A 194 -19.39 -6.25 -2.51
C SER A 194 -20.11 -5.49 -1.37
N PRO A 195 -20.59 -6.20 -0.34
CA PRO A 195 -21.08 -5.54 0.88
C PRO A 195 -19.94 -4.96 1.74
N ILE A 196 -18.69 -5.27 1.41
CA ILE A 196 -17.48 -4.85 2.12
C ILE A 196 -16.70 -3.90 1.22
N PRO A 197 -16.20 -2.76 1.71
CA PRO A 197 -15.35 -1.87 0.93
C PRO A 197 -14.13 -2.59 0.35
N ILE A 198 -13.79 -2.29 -0.90
CA ILE A 198 -12.65 -2.92 -1.60
C ILE A 198 -11.44 -1.99 -1.55
N SER A 199 -10.30 -2.57 -1.24
CA SER A 199 -9.02 -1.85 -1.26
C SER A 199 -8.02 -2.54 -2.18
N GLY A 200 -7.02 -1.77 -2.65
CA GLY A 200 -5.95 -2.31 -3.47
C GLY A 200 -5.07 -1.23 -4.06
N GLY A 201 -4.09 -1.66 -4.85
CA GLY A 201 -3.19 -0.77 -5.56
C GLY A 201 -1.74 -0.81 -5.07
N GLU A 202 -1.35 -1.73 -4.21
CA GLU A 202 0.04 -1.88 -3.77
C GLU A 202 1.00 -2.20 -4.92
N SER A 203 0.51 -2.89 -5.94
CA SER A 203 1.26 -3.25 -7.14
C SER A 203 1.20 -2.20 -8.27
N LEU A 204 0.42 -1.12 -8.10
CA LEU A 204 0.33 -0.04 -9.08
C LEU A 204 1.47 0.96 -8.93
N SER A 205 1.96 1.43 -10.06
CA SER A 205 3.08 2.37 -10.16
C SER A 205 2.60 3.72 -10.67
N THR A 206 3.07 4.79 -10.03
CA THR A 206 2.88 6.18 -10.44
C THR A 206 1.42 6.63 -10.62
N ARG A 207 1.21 7.94 -10.61
CA ARG A 207 -0.12 8.56 -10.83
C ARG A 207 -0.81 8.14 -12.14
N TRP A 208 -0.07 7.70 -13.13
CA TRP A 208 -0.66 7.32 -14.43
C TRP A 208 -1.38 5.98 -14.37
N GLU A 209 -0.93 5.05 -13.53
CA GLU A 209 -1.70 3.81 -13.28
C GLU A 209 -2.86 4.06 -12.31
N PHE A 210 -2.69 4.98 -11.34
CA PHE A 210 -3.76 5.33 -10.40
C PHE A 210 -4.87 6.19 -11.02
N ALA A 211 -4.56 7.12 -11.92
CA ALA A 211 -5.54 8.05 -12.47
C ALA A 211 -6.79 7.37 -13.06
N PRO A 212 -6.68 6.39 -13.96
CA PRO A 212 -7.86 5.69 -14.46
C PRO A 212 -8.59 4.90 -13.36
N ARG A 213 -7.88 4.34 -12.36
CA ARG A 213 -8.51 3.59 -11.27
C ARG A 213 -9.34 4.47 -10.34
N LEU A 214 -8.84 5.68 -10.09
CA LEU A 214 -9.58 6.69 -9.35
C LEU A 214 -10.82 7.16 -10.11
N ALA A 215 -10.69 7.40 -11.41
CA ALA A 215 -11.81 7.83 -12.27
C ALA A 215 -12.90 6.77 -12.38
N GLU A 216 -12.53 5.51 -12.48
CA GLU A 216 -13.43 4.35 -12.55
C GLU A 216 -13.93 3.89 -11.18
N ARG A 217 -13.37 4.41 -10.08
CA ARG A 217 -13.64 3.95 -8.71
C ARG A 217 -13.41 2.44 -8.52
N THR A 218 -12.31 1.95 -9.08
CA THR A 218 -11.96 0.51 -8.99
C THR A 218 -11.81 0.04 -7.55
N PHE A 219 -11.42 0.95 -6.64
CA PHE A 219 -11.26 0.69 -5.21
C PHE A 219 -11.93 1.81 -4.39
N ASP A 220 -12.48 1.47 -3.24
CA ASP A 220 -12.98 2.42 -2.24
C ASP A 220 -11.82 3.03 -1.44
N ILE A 221 -10.72 2.30 -1.34
CA ILE A 221 -9.50 2.68 -0.63
C ILE A 221 -8.31 2.33 -1.51
N ILE A 222 -7.47 3.29 -1.85
CA ILE A 222 -6.22 3.01 -2.58
C ILE A 222 -5.04 2.83 -1.63
N GLN A 223 -4.17 1.91 -1.98
CA GLN A 223 -3.04 1.47 -1.15
C GLN A 223 -1.70 1.50 -1.90
N PRO A 224 -1.28 2.69 -2.41
CA PRO A 224 0.04 2.76 -3.06
C PRO A 224 1.16 2.40 -2.07
N ASP A 225 2.20 1.73 -2.56
CA ASP A 225 3.38 1.41 -1.77
C ASP A 225 4.52 2.39 -2.08
N ILE A 226 5.18 2.91 -1.04
CA ILE A 226 6.26 3.90 -1.18
C ILE A 226 7.44 3.37 -1.99
N CYS A 227 7.69 2.06 -1.93
CA CYS A 227 8.75 1.38 -2.66
C CYS A 227 8.41 1.10 -4.12
N GLY A 228 7.11 1.09 -4.47
CA GLY A 228 6.59 0.73 -5.80
C GLY A 228 5.98 1.87 -6.59
N VAL A 229 5.49 2.91 -5.92
CA VAL A 229 4.73 4.00 -6.54
C VAL A 229 5.59 5.05 -7.25
N GLY A 230 6.87 5.15 -6.94
CA GLY A 230 7.76 6.20 -7.45
C GLY A 230 8.31 7.12 -6.34
N GLY A 231 8.30 6.64 -5.09
CA GLY A 231 8.81 7.34 -3.91
C GLY A 231 7.87 8.41 -3.34
N PRO A 232 8.36 9.21 -2.37
CA PRO A 232 7.58 10.26 -1.71
C PRO A 232 6.92 11.25 -2.67
N SER A 233 7.61 11.64 -3.73
CA SER A 233 7.08 12.56 -4.74
C SER A 233 5.80 12.05 -5.42
N GLU A 234 5.78 10.78 -5.83
CA GLU A 234 4.59 10.20 -6.46
C GLU A 234 3.52 9.81 -5.44
N MET A 235 3.92 9.29 -4.28
CA MET A 235 3.01 8.99 -3.19
C MET A 235 2.16 10.22 -2.84
N HIS A 236 2.78 11.39 -2.71
CA HIS A 236 2.06 12.64 -2.43
C HIS A 236 1.09 13.02 -3.57
N ARG A 237 1.53 12.92 -4.84
CA ARG A 237 0.67 13.23 -5.99
C ARG A 237 -0.53 12.30 -6.08
N VAL A 238 -0.33 11.01 -5.86
CA VAL A 238 -1.41 10.01 -5.83
C VAL A 238 -2.39 10.30 -4.69
N GLY A 239 -1.89 10.67 -3.50
CA GLY A 239 -2.73 11.05 -2.36
C GLY A 239 -3.61 12.27 -2.65
N LEU A 240 -3.04 13.32 -3.27
CA LEU A 240 -3.82 14.51 -3.68
C LEU A 240 -4.88 14.17 -4.74
N MET A 241 -4.57 13.26 -5.65
CA MET A 241 -5.55 12.77 -6.63
C MET A 241 -6.66 11.99 -5.93
N ALA A 242 -6.34 11.07 -5.02
CA ALA A 242 -7.34 10.33 -4.24
C ALA A 242 -8.31 11.27 -3.52
N GLN A 243 -7.77 12.31 -2.87
CA GLN A 243 -8.56 13.35 -2.24
C GLN A 243 -9.53 14.04 -3.22
N ALA A 244 -9.05 14.42 -4.41
CA ALA A 244 -9.86 15.09 -5.42
C ALA A 244 -11.02 14.20 -5.92
N PHE A 245 -10.84 12.88 -5.92
CA PHE A 245 -11.88 11.91 -6.27
C PHE A 245 -12.72 11.43 -5.06
N GLY A 246 -12.42 11.88 -3.84
CA GLY A 246 -13.10 11.45 -2.62
C GLY A 246 -12.89 9.97 -2.31
N ILE A 247 -11.74 9.42 -2.68
CA ILE A 247 -11.34 8.03 -2.43
C ILE A 247 -10.37 8.01 -1.24
N LYS A 248 -10.55 7.06 -0.31
CA LYS A 248 -9.69 6.92 0.86
C LYS A 248 -8.28 6.54 0.46
N PHE A 249 -7.30 7.06 1.20
CA PHE A 249 -5.88 6.82 0.96
C PHE A 249 -5.27 6.16 2.19
N ASN A 250 -4.81 4.92 2.04
CA ASN A 250 -4.23 4.12 3.11
C ASN A 250 -3.04 3.30 2.57
N PRO A 251 -1.84 3.90 2.46
CA PRO A 251 -0.70 3.26 1.83
C PRO A 251 -0.38 1.88 2.38
N HIS A 252 -0.04 0.98 1.47
CA HIS A 252 0.60 -0.28 1.77
C HIS A 252 2.02 -0.02 2.31
N PHE A 253 2.46 -0.86 3.22
CA PHE A 253 3.82 -0.87 3.72
C PHE A 253 4.32 -2.31 3.86
N TRP A 254 5.43 -2.58 3.21
CA TRP A 254 6.25 -3.76 3.39
C TRP A 254 7.72 -3.41 3.13
N GLY A 255 8.56 -3.45 4.16
CA GLY A 255 9.94 -3.01 4.05
C GLY A 255 10.62 -2.82 5.40
N THR A 256 11.67 -2.02 5.41
CA THR A 256 12.41 -1.69 6.65
C THR A 256 11.95 -0.35 7.25
N GLY A 257 12.62 0.07 8.32
CA GLY A 257 12.35 1.36 8.95
C GLY A 257 12.53 2.58 8.03
N ILE A 258 13.28 2.45 6.91
CA ILE A 258 13.48 3.54 5.95
C ILE A 258 12.19 3.81 5.18
N SER A 259 11.64 2.77 4.55
CA SER A 259 10.37 2.89 3.81
C SER A 259 9.20 3.21 4.74
N PHE A 260 9.19 2.67 5.96
CA PHE A 260 8.19 3.01 6.97
C PHE A 260 8.21 4.51 7.31
N ALA A 261 9.37 5.07 7.59
CA ALA A 261 9.53 6.50 7.86
C ALA A 261 9.10 7.34 6.65
N ALA A 262 9.49 6.96 5.44
CA ALA A 262 9.10 7.66 4.22
C ALA A 262 7.58 7.62 4.00
N ALA A 263 6.92 6.49 4.25
CA ALA A 263 5.47 6.36 4.19
C ALA A 263 4.77 7.23 5.25
N LEU A 264 5.25 7.24 6.49
CA LEU A 264 4.70 8.10 7.55
C LEU A 264 4.83 9.59 7.22
N HIS A 265 5.99 10.04 6.71
CA HIS A 265 6.16 11.41 6.25
C HIS A 265 5.18 11.76 5.12
N SER A 266 4.97 10.85 4.18
CA SER A 266 4.04 11.04 3.07
C SER A 266 2.59 11.10 3.55
N LEU A 267 2.19 10.24 4.51
CA LEU A 267 0.87 10.26 5.13
C LEU A 267 0.60 11.53 5.94
N ALA A 268 1.62 12.04 6.63
CA ALA A 268 1.48 13.27 7.42
C ALA A 268 1.07 14.49 6.59
N LEU A 269 1.22 14.44 5.27
CA LEU A 269 0.87 15.50 4.31
C LEU A 269 -0.54 15.33 3.72
N GLN A 270 -1.19 14.16 3.94
CA GLN A 270 -2.48 13.88 3.30
C GLN A 270 -3.62 14.25 4.23
N PRO A 271 -4.69 14.85 3.71
CA PRO A 271 -5.95 14.96 4.44
C PRO A 271 -6.60 13.56 4.53
N ILE A 272 -6.39 12.89 5.66
CA ILE A 272 -6.90 11.54 5.96
C ILE A 272 -8.31 11.61 6.55
#